data_0646bc55e7af7064c8d778bbd16c38de
#
_entry.id   0646bc55e7af7064c8d778bbd16c38de
#
_cell.length_a   1.000
_cell.length_b   1.000
_cell.length_c   1.000
_cell.angle_alpha   90.00
_cell.angle_beta   90.00
_cell.angle_gamma   90.00
#
_symmetry.space_group_name_H-M   'P 1'
#
loop_
_entity.id
_entity.type
_entity.pdbx_description
1 polymer ?
#
loop_
_entity_poly.entity_id
_entity_poly.type
_entity_poly.pdbx_seq_one_letter_code
_entity_poly.pdbx_strand_id
1 'polypeptide(L)'
;MTVESLTPMTDAELLEKVKIAINLGGNDYQNETILFWIDSVKLQLLHAGISADVLGSTLAAGCIARGVDDYWASHKEEYSDIFYQLAEALRSIKVKGAG
;
A
#
# COMPACT_ATOMS: atom_id res chain seq x y z
N MET A 1 3.54 -6.76 16.18
CA MET A 1 3.74 -5.37 16.65
C MET A 1 2.39 -4.79 17.09
N THR A 2 2.38 -4.12 18.22
CA THR A 2 1.17 -3.45 18.72
C THR A 2 1.34 -1.94 18.59
N VAL A 3 0.34 -1.27 18.04
CA VAL A 3 0.33 0.18 17.91
C VAL A 3 -0.84 0.78 18.72
N GLU A 4 -0.68 2.02 19.19
CA GLU A 4 -1.71 2.71 19.97
C GLU A 4 -2.96 2.97 19.15
N SER A 5 -2.78 3.46 17.94
CA SER A 5 -3.86 3.77 17.02
C SER A 5 -3.32 3.79 15.59
N LEU A 6 -4.24 3.79 14.62
CA LEU A 6 -3.91 3.94 13.21
C LEU A 6 -4.27 5.35 12.77
N THR A 7 -3.40 5.96 11.96
CA THR A 7 -3.68 7.23 11.33
C THR A 7 -4.30 6.97 9.96
N PRO A 8 -5.59 7.30 9.73
CA PRO A 8 -6.21 7.09 8.44
C PRO A 8 -5.54 7.93 7.35
N MET A 9 -5.60 7.43 6.14
CA MET A 9 -5.05 8.12 4.98
C MET A 9 -6.12 8.15 3.88
N THR A 10 -6.31 9.32 3.27
CA THR A 10 -7.25 9.44 2.15
C THR A 10 -6.68 8.83 0.89
N ASP A 11 -7.55 8.49 -0.07
CA ASP A 11 -7.12 7.97 -1.36
C ASP A 11 -6.22 8.98 -2.10
N ALA A 12 -6.51 10.28 -1.98
CA ALA A 12 -5.69 11.32 -2.58
C ALA A 12 -4.29 11.37 -1.97
N GLU A 13 -4.18 11.24 -0.65
CA GLU A 13 -2.89 11.20 0.04
C GLU A 13 -2.08 9.96 -0.36
N LEU A 14 -2.73 8.81 -0.45
CA LEU A 14 -2.08 7.58 -0.88
C LEU A 14 -1.57 7.70 -2.32
N LEU A 15 -2.40 8.23 -3.21
CA LEU A 15 -2.02 8.45 -4.61
C LEU A 15 -0.76 9.30 -4.71
N GLU A 16 -0.68 10.41 -3.98
CA GLU A 16 0.49 11.28 -4.01
C GLU A 16 1.74 10.57 -3.48
N LYS A 17 1.62 9.82 -2.40
CA LYS A 17 2.75 9.05 -1.86
C LYS A 17 3.26 8.00 -2.84
N VAL A 18 2.35 7.29 -3.49
CA VAL A 18 2.71 6.29 -4.51
C VAL A 18 3.40 6.96 -5.70
N LYS A 19 2.84 8.07 -6.18
CA LYS A 19 3.42 8.82 -7.32
C LYS A 19 4.85 9.28 -7.02
N ILE A 20 5.10 9.76 -5.82
CA ILE A 20 6.45 10.15 -5.40
C ILE A 20 7.37 8.93 -5.43
N ALA A 21 6.92 7.80 -4.93
CA ALA A 21 7.73 6.57 -4.85
C ALA A 21 8.11 6.03 -6.23
N ILE A 22 7.28 6.23 -7.25
CA ILE A 22 7.55 5.79 -8.63
C ILE A 22 8.05 6.92 -9.54
N ASN A 23 8.44 8.06 -8.96
CA ASN A 23 8.99 9.22 -9.66
C ASN A 23 8.01 9.90 -10.63
N LEU A 24 6.71 9.87 -10.32
CA LEU A 24 5.67 10.56 -11.09
C LEU A 24 5.00 11.68 -10.29
N GLY A 25 5.64 12.16 -9.21
CA GLY A 25 5.14 13.29 -8.45
C GLY A 25 4.97 14.53 -9.33
N GLY A 26 3.83 15.21 -9.20
CA GLY A 26 3.52 16.38 -10.02
C GLY A 26 2.99 16.07 -11.41
N ASN A 27 2.91 14.80 -11.80
CA ASN A 27 2.41 14.38 -13.10
C ASN A 27 1.06 13.67 -12.91
N ASP A 28 -0.02 14.28 -13.40
CA ASP A 28 -1.37 13.74 -13.26
C ASP A 28 -1.82 12.87 -14.44
N TYR A 29 -0.99 12.73 -15.44
CA TYR A 29 -1.33 12.05 -16.68
C TYR A 29 -1.67 10.56 -16.46
N GLN A 30 -1.02 9.92 -15.49
CA GLN A 30 -1.17 8.49 -15.22
C GLN A 30 -2.03 8.18 -13.98
N ASN A 31 -2.73 9.16 -13.43
CA ASN A 31 -3.45 8.99 -12.16
C ASN A 31 -4.44 7.81 -12.18
N GLU A 32 -5.24 7.68 -13.24
CA GLU A 32 -6.24 6.60 -13.33
C GLU A 32 -5.56 5.22 -13.35
N THR A 33 -4.47 5.09 -14.09
CA THR A 33 -3.71 3.84 -14.16
C THR A 33 -3.09 3.50 -12.80
N ILE A 34 -2.52 4.49 -12.13
CA ILE A 34 -1.90 4.30 -10.81
C ILE A 34 -2.96 3.90 -9.78
N LEU A 35 -4.13 4.55 -9.81
CA LEU A 35 -5.24 4.19 -8.91
C LEU A 35 -5.71 2.74 -9.13
N PHE A 36 -5.78 2.32 -10.38
CA PHE A 36 -6.11 0.94 -10.71
C PHE A 36 -5.10 -0.04 -10.09
N TRP A 37 -3.81 0.27 -10.19
CA TRP A 37 -2.77 -0.58 -9.60
C TRP A 37 -2.79 -0.56 -8.08
N ILE A 38 -3.06 0.59 -7.48
CA ILE A 38 -3.23 0.71 -6.02
C ILE A 38 -4.34 -0.24 -5.56
N ASP A 39 -5.49 -0.23 -6.23
CA ASP A 39 -6.60 -1.10 -5.88
C ASP A 39 -6.23 -2.58 -6.02
N SER A 40 -5.49 -2.93 -7.07
CA SER A 40 -5.03 -4.31 -7.29
C SER A 40 -4.07 -4.76 -6.18
N VAL A 41 -3.15 -3.89 -5.78
CA VAL A 41 -2.21 -4.19 -4.68
C VAL A 41 -2.97 -4.32 -3.36
N LYS A 42 -3.92 -3.44 -3.08
CA LYS A 42 -4.75 -3.53 -1.88
C LYS A 42 -5.52 -4.85 -1.82
N LEU A 43 -6.09 -5.27 -2.93
CA LEU A 43 -6.81 -6.54 -3.00
C LEU A 43 -5.88 -7.72 -2.68
N GLN A 44 -4.68 -7.69 -3.20
CA GLN A 44 -3.68 -8.72 -2.92
C GLN A 44 -3.33 -8.76 -1.42
N LEU A 45 -3.19 -7.58 -0.81
CA LEU A 45 -2.86 -7.49 0.62
C LEU A 45 -4.03 -7.92 1.51
N LEU A 46 -5.28 -7.61 1.13
CA LEU A 46 -6.46 -8.11 1.83
C LEU A 46 -6.50 -9.64 1.78
N HIS A 47 -6.23 -10.21 0.61
CA HIS A 47 -6.18 -11.65 0.44
C HIS A 47 -5.08 -12.29 1.29
N ALA A 48 -3.99 -11.59 1.52
CA ALA A 48 -2.90 -12.04 2.38
C ALA A 48 -3.21 -11.96 3.87
N GLY A 49 -4.38 -11.45 4.25
CA GLY A 49 -4.83 -11.42 5.64
C GLY A 49 -4.58 -10.10 6.37
N ILE A 50 -4.23 -9.03 5.65
CA ILE A 50 -4.07 -7.71 6.26
C ILE A 50 -5.44 -7.06 6.39
N SER A 51 -5.73 -6.49 7.58
CA SER A 51 -7.04 -5.89 7.82
C SER A 51 -7.26 -4.63 6.98
N ALA A 52 -8.52 -4.34 6.67
CA ALA A 52 -8.89 -3.13 5.93
C ALA A 52 -8.48 -1.86 6.67
N ASP A 53 -8.55 -1.85 8.00
CA ASP A 53 -8.15 -0.69 8.80
C ASP A 53 -6.66 -0.39 8.65
N VAL A 54 -5.82 -1.42 8.69
CA VAL A 54 -4.37 -1.26 8.49
C VAL A 54 -4.08 -0.78 7.07
N LEU A 55 -4.76 -1.34 6.07
CA LEU A 55 -4.57 -0.92 4.67
C LEU A 55 -4.99 0.52 4.42
N GLY A 56 -5.98 1.01 5.15
CA GLY A 56 -6.44 2.41 5.07
C GLY A 56 -5.60 3.38 5.89
N SER A 57 -4.52 2.94 6.51
CA SER A 57 -3.69 3.76 7.37
C SER A 57 -2.36 4.13 6.71
N THR A 58 -1.68 5.11 7.32
CA THR A 58 -0.35 5.54 6.86
C THR A 58 0.70 4.43 6.92
N LEU A 59 0.50 3.42 7.77
CA LEU A 59 1.44 2.30 7.90
C LEU A 59 1.52 1.46 6.63
N ALA A 60 0.45 1.39 5.86
CA ALA A 60 0.40 0.58 4.64
C ALA A 60 0.98 1.29 3.41
N ALA A 61 1.20 2.60 3.48
CA ALA A 61 1.58 3.39 2.30
C ALA A 61 2.85 2.86 1.64
N GLY A 62 3.87 2.53 2.42
CA GLY A 62 5.15 2.04 1.90
C GLY A 62 5.01 0.69 1.18
N CYS A 63 4.23 -0.21 1.75
CA CYS A 63 3.98 -1.52 1.15
C CYS A 63 3.20 -1.38 -0.17
N ILE A 64 2.14 -0.56 -0.17
CA ILE A 64 1.34 -0.32 -1.38
C ILE A 64 2.20 0.32 -2.47
N ALA A 65 3.01 1.33 -2.10
CA ALA A 65 3.90 1.98 -3.05
C ALA A 65 4.92 1.00 -3.65
N ARG A 66 5.48 0.10 -2.82
CA ARG A 66 6.41 -0.92 -3.31
C ARG A 66 5.73 -1.87 -4.30
N GLY A 67 4.51 -2.29 -3.99
CA GLY A 67 3.76 -3.16 -4.89
C GLY A 67 3.44 -2.49 -6.22
N VAL A 68 3.04 -1.22 -6.20
CA VAL A 68 2.77 -0.46 -7.43
C VAL A 68 4.06 -0.28 -8.24
N ASP A 69 5.18 0.02 -7.58
CA ASP A 69 6.46 0.16 -8.25
C ASP A 69 6.90 -1.14 -8.93
N ASP A 70 6.75 -2.27 -8.25
CA ASP A 70 7.07 -3.58 -8.81
C ASP A 70 6.20 -3.88 -10.05
N TYR A 71 4.90 -3.57 -9.97
CA TYR A 71 3.98 -3.75 -11.09
C TYR A 71 4.34 -2.80 -12.24
N TRP A 72 4.68 -1.54 -11.95
CA TRP A 72 5.09 -0.56 -12.95
C TRP A 72 6.32 -1.02 -13.72
N ALA A 73 7.31 -1.57 -13.00
CA ALA A 73 8.56 -2.01 -13.60
C ALA A 73 8.41 -3.24 -14.50
N SER A 74 7.56 -4.20 -14.09
CA SER A 74 7.45 -5.50 -14.78
C SER A 74 6.21 -5.61 -15.68
N HIS A 75 5.21 -4.76 -15.49
CA HIS A 75 3.86 -4.86 -16.07
C HIS A 75 3.17 -6.18 -15.72
N LYS A 76 3.56 -6.80 -14.61
CA LYS A 76 3.02 -8.06 -14.12
C LYS A 76 2.85 -8.02 -12.61
N GLU A 77 1.99 -8.89 -12.09
CA GLU A 77 1.85 -9.05 -10.65
C GLU A 77 3.01 -9.88 -10.07
N GLU A 78 4.22 -9.44 -10.35
CA GLU A 78 5.45 -10.03 -9.80
C GLU A 78 6.02 -9.08 -8.77
N TYR A 79 5.83 -9.41 -7.50
CA TYR A 79 6.25 -8.55 -6.40
C TYR A 79 7.62 -8.96 -5.88
N SER A 80 8.41 -7.97 -5.48
CA SER A 80 9.74 -8.19 -4.90
C SER A 80 9.66 -8.81 -3.51
N ASP A 81 10.77 -9.37 -3.04
CA ASP A 81 10.88 -9.89 -1.68
C ASP A 81 10.61 -8.79 -0.64
N ILE A 82 11.00 -7.55 -0.93
CA ILE A 82 10.73 -6.41 -0.06
C ILE A 82 9.23 -6.20 0.12
N PHE A 83 8.45 -6.30 -0.95
CA PHE A 83 6.99 -6.22 -0.87
C PHE A 83 6.43 -7.27 0.09
N TYR A 84 6.85 -8.52 -0.05
CA TYR A 84 6.36 -9.60 0.81
C TYR A 84 6.79 -9.43 2.26
N GLN A 85 7.99 -8.91 2.52
CA GLN A 85 8.44 -8.61 3.87
C GLN A 85 7.61 -7.50 4.50
N LEU A 86 7.28 -6.45 3.75
CA LEU A 86 6.42 -5.38 4.22
C LEU A 86 5.00 -5.87 4.48
N ALA A 87 4.46 -6.71 3.61
CA ALA A 87 3.13 -7.33 3.80
C ALA A 87 3.09 -8.17 5.08
N GLU A 88 4.13 -8.95 5.35
CA GLU A 88 4.22 -9.77 6.56
C GLU A 88 4.25 -8.89 7.81
N ALA A 89 5.00 -7.78 7.78
CA ALA A 89 5.04 -6.83 8.87
C ALA A 89 3.66 -6.21 9.12
N LEU A 90 2.93 -5.84 8.06
CA LEU A 90 1.58 -5.28 8.18
C LEU A 90 0.60 -6.30 8.78
N ARG A 91 0.72 -7.56 8.38
CA ARG A 91 -0.17 -8.62 8.88
C ARG A 91 -0.02 -8.83 10.39
N SER A 92 1.15 -8.56 10.94
CA SER A 92 1.43 -8.72 12.36
C SER A 92 0.99 -7.52 13.22
N ILE A 93 0.52 -6.44 12.62
CA ILE A 93 0.12 -5.24 13.36
C ILE A 93 -1.20 -5.48 14.10
N LYS A 94 -1.22 -5.09 15.37
CA LYS A 94 -2.42 -5.10 16.22
C LYS A 94 -2.61 -3.71 16.79
N VAL A 95 -3.86 -3.25 16.81
CA VAL A 95 -4.20 -1.96 17.40
C VAL A 95 -4.57 -2.19 18.87
N LYS A 96 -3.96 -1.43 19.76
CA LYS A 96 -4.20 -1.52 21.20
C LYS A 96 -5.66 -1.21 21.50
N GLY A 97 -6.30 -2.09 22.26
CA GLY A 97 -7.71 -1.92 22.63
C GLY A 97 -8.71 -2.35 21.57
N ALA A 98 -8.28 -2.78 20.38
CA ALA A 98 -9.15 -3.40 19.40
C ALA A 98 -9.46 -4.83 19.87
N GLY A 99 -10.69 -5.07 20.20
CA GLY A 99 -11.14 -6.35 20.70
C GLY A 99 -11.19 -7.45 19.66
#